data_52d658a6e99556fc8f65e160ce1cc36f
#
_entry.id   52d658a6e99556fc8f65e160ce1cc36f
#
_cell.length_a   1.000
_cell.length_b   1.000
_cell.length_c   1.000
_cell.angle_alpha   90.00
_cell.angle_beta   90.00
_cell.angle_gamma   90.00
#
_symmetry.space_group_name_H-M   'P 1'
#
loop_
_entity.id
_entity.type
_entity.pdbx_description
1 polymer ?
#
loop_
_entity_poly.entity_id
_entity_poly.type
_entity_poly.pdbx_seq_one_letter_code
_entity_poly.pdbx_strand_id
1 'polypeptide(L)'
;MHPEHLALLQQAPASTHADDTWARLCCEQALLAVEEGCYAVGALLVDGAGELLCNGRNQVFAPAYASAAHAEMRVLDQLESEHAQVDRRDLTLYVSLEPCLMCYGRILLAGITRVRYLARDRDGGFALRHGRLPPAWANLASGLAVVQAKADPYWLDLAEQLIERLQDRRAMRERVVAAWRGSQVS
;
A
#
# COMPACT_ATOMS: atom_id res chain seq x y z
N MET A 1 -2.88 16.28 -9.85
CA MET A 1 -1.50 15.92 -9.43
C MET A 1 -0.60 17.12 -9.61
N HIS A 2 0.19 17.44 -8.58
CA HIS A 2 1.14 18.55 -8.60
C HIS A 2 2.19 18.36 -9.71
N PRO A 3 2.65 19.44 -10.43
CA PRO A 3 3.60 19.30 -11.52
C PRO A 3 4.90 18.57 -11.17
N GLU A 4 5.43 18.76 -9.95
CA GLU A 4 6.64 18.07 -9.48
C GLU A 4 6.42 16.56 -9.34
N HIS A 5 5.24 16.13 -8.85
CA HIS A 5 4.88 14.72 -8.74
C HIS A 5 4.68 14.08 -10.12
N LEU A 6 4.05 14.83 -11.04
CA LEU A 6 3.90 14.36 -12.42
C LEU A 6 5.27 14.19 -13.10
N ALA A 7 6.21 15.09 -12.85
CA ALA A 7 7.57 15.00 -13.38
C ALA A 7 8.28 13.72 -12.91
N LEU A 8 8.11 13.29 -11.64
CA LEU A 8 8.64 12.03 -11.15
C LEU A 8 8.11 10.82 -11.93
N LEU A 9 6.82 10.80 -12.25
CA LEU A 9 6.24 9.72 -13.04
C LEU A 9 6.69 9.73 -14.51
N GLN A 10 7.00 10.91 -15.06
CA GLN A 10 7.45 11.07 -16.45
C GLN A 10 8.95 10.78 -16.64
N GLN A 11 9.75 10.89 -15.60
CA GLN A 11 11.20 10.58 -15.64
C GLN A 11 11.50 9.09 -15.60
N ALA A 12 10.49 8.26 -15.35
CA ALA A 12 10.68 6.82 -15.30
C ALA A 12 11.18 6.25 -16.63
N PRO A 13 12.06 5.25 -16.59
CA PRO A 13 12.50 4.55 -17.79
C PRO A 13 11.33 3.83 -18.49
N ALA A 14 11.56 3.42 -19.72
CA ALA A 14 10.59 2.58 -20.43
C ALA A 14 10.35 1.28 -19.66
N SER A 15 9.09 0.83 -19.61
CA SER A 15 8.72 -0.41 -18.92
C SER A 15 9.39 -1.62 -19.57
N THR A 16 10.17 -2.35 -18.79
CA THR A 16 10.90 -3.56 -19.22
C THR A 16 10.73 -4.73 -18.24
N HIS A 17 10.22 -4.46 -17.02
CA HIS A 17 10.02 -5.47 -15.99
C HIS A 17 8.54 -5.85 -15.85
N ALA A 18 8.29 -7.06 -15.37
CA ALA A 18 6.94 -7.62 -15.31
C ALA A 18 5.96 -6.79 -14.47
N ASP A 19 6.45 -6.11 -13.42
CA ASP A 19 5.62 -5.37 -12.49
C ASP A 19 5.69 -3.84 -12.67
N ASP A 20 6.37 -3.31 -13.72
CA ASP A 20 6.57 -1.86 -13.90
C ASP A 20 5.27 -1.07 -13.98
N THR A 21 4.27 -1.58 -14.70
CA THR A 21 2.95 -0.95 -14.82
C THR A 21 2.31 -0.78 -13.44
N TRP A 22 2.35 -1.83 -12.62
CA TRP A 22 1.74 -1.84 -11.30
C TRP A 22 2.54 -1.02 -10.30
N ALA A 23 3.86 -1.05 -10.40
CA ALA A 23 4.76 -0.22 -9.59
C ALA A 23 4.52 1.27 -9.85
N ARG A 24 4.40 1.67 -11.12
CA ARG A 24 4.06 3.04 -11.50
C ARG A 24 2.73 3.48 -10.89
N LEU A 25 1.68 2.67 -11.03
CA LEU A 25 0.36 3.01 -10.48
C LEU A 25 0.36 3.06 -8.95
N CYS A 26 1.10 2.18 -8.27
CA CYS A 26 1.28 2.27 -6.80
C CYS A 26 1.95 3.60 -6.40
N CYS A 27 3.01 4.01 -7.09
CA CYS A 27 3.69 5.29 -6.83
C CYS A 27 2.78 6.48 -7.14
N GLU A 28 1.96 6.41 -8.20
CA GLU A 28 0.97 7.43 -8.52
C GLU A 28 -0.05 7.60 -7.38
N GLN A 29 -0.61 6.51 -6.87
CA GLN A 29 -1.52 6.57 -5.72
C GLN A 29 -0.82 7.09 -4.45
N ALA A 30 0.45 6.73 -4.24
CA ALA A 30 1.23 7.23 -3.12
C ALA A 30 1.46 8.76 -3.22
N LEU A 31 1.76 9.28 -4.41
CA LEU A 31 1.90 10.73 -4.65
C LEU A 31 0.59 11.47 -4.42
N LEU A 32 -0.55 10.92 -4.85
CA LEU A 32 -1.86 11.49 -4.57
C LEU A 32 -2.17 11.52 -3.06
N ALA A 33 -1.76 10.50 -2.31
CA ALA A 33 -1.88 10.51 -0.85
C ALA A 33 -1.06 11.65 -0.21
N VAL A 34 0.14 11.93 -0.72
CA VAL A 34 0.96 13.07 -0.28
C VAL A 34 0.24 14.39 -0.50
N GLU A 35 -0.39 14.57 -1.66
CA GLU A 35 -1.18 15.78 -1.98
C GLU A 35 -2.36 15.98 -1.05
N GLU A 36 -2.93 14.90 -0.53
CA GLU A 36 -3.98 14.93 0.49
C GLU A 36 -3.44 15.06 1.93
N GLY A 37 -2.13 15.21 2.09
CA GLY A 37 -1.46 15.29 3.41
C GLY A 37 -1.47 13.97 4.18
N CYS A 38 -1.62 12.85 3.50
CA CYS A 38 -1.64 11.50 4.06
C CYS A 38 -0.29 10.78 3.89
N TYR A 39 -0.14 9.59 4.47
CA TYR A 39 1.06 8.78 4.27
C TYR A 39 1.23 8.39 2.80
N ALA A 40 2.45 8.46 2.28
CA ALA A 40 2.78 8.18 0.88
C ALA A 40 2.66 6.69 0.53
N VAL A 41 1.47 6.13 0.65
CA VAL A 41 1.22 4.72 0.35
C VAL A 41 0.08 4.59 -0.64
N GLY A 42 0.33 3.83 -1.71
CA GLY A 42 -0.65 3.42 -2.72
C GLY A 42 -0.73 1.90 -2.81
N ALA A 43 -1.90 1.38 -3.13
CA ALA A 43 -2.15 -0.05 -3.30
C ALA A 43 -3.08 -0.32 -4.48
N LEU A 44 -2.97 -1.53 -5.06
CA LEU A 44 -3.75 -2.00 -6.20
C LEU A 44 -4.12 -3.47 -6.01
N LEU A 45 -5.26 -3.90 -6.53
CA LEU A 45 -5.57 -5.30 -6.76
C LEU A 45 -5.65 -5.59 -8.25
N VAL A 46 -4.92 -6.61 -8.68
CA VAL A 46 -4.83 -7.08 -10.06
C VAL A 46 -5.25 -8.54 -10.09
N ASP A 47 -6.07 -8.91 -11.06
CA ASP A 47 -6.52 -10.29 -11.23
C ASP A 47 -5.51 -11.18 -11.98
N GLY A 48 -5.84 -12.47 -12.13
CA GLY A 48 -5.00 -13.44 -12.84
C GLY A 48 -4.87 -13.18 -14.34
N ALA A 49 -5.75 -12.40 -14.94
CA ALA A 49 -5.68 -11.98 -16.33
C ALA A 49 -4.80 -10.72 -16.53
N GLY A 50 -4.38 -10.08 -15.43
CA GLY A 50 -3.61 -8.84 -15.48
C GLY A 50 -4.50 -7.61 -15.61
N GLU A 51 -5.75 -7.68 -15.17
CA GLU A 51 -6.66 -6.54 -15.16
C GLU A 51 -6.67 -5.86 -13.78
N LEU A 52 -6.65 -4.53 -13.78
CA LEU A 52 -6.76 -3.73 -12.56
C LEU A 52 -8.22 -3.77 -12.05
N LEU A 53 -8.44 -4.34 -10.88
CA LEU A 53 -9.78 -4.37 -10.26
C LEU A 53 -10.02 -3.19 -9.31
N CYS A 54 -9.07 -2.92 -8.43
CA CYS A 54 -9.18 -1.89 -7.41
C CYS A 54 -7.89 -1.10 -7.31
N ASN A 55 -8.01 0.18 -6.96
CA ASN A 55 -6.86 0.99 -6.56
C ASN A 55 -7.22 1.88 -5.37
N GLY A 56 -6.22 2.22 -4.59
CA GLY A 56 -6.43 3.04 -3.39
C GLY A 56 -5.14 3.66 -2.89
N ARG A 57 -5.31 4.67 -2.07
CA ARG A 57 -4.21 5.37 -1.41
C ARG A 57 -4.50 5.54 0.07
N ASN A 58 -3.47 5.83 0.83
CA ASN A 58 -3.64 6.16 2.24
C ASN A 58 -4.46 7.44 2.38
N GLN A 59 -5.46 7.39 3.26
CA GLN A 59 -6.39 8.49 3.55
C GLN A 59 -6.61 8.66 5.06
N VAL A 60 -5.59 8.36 5.86
CA VAL A 60 -5.68 8.42 7.33
C VAL A 60 -6.08 9.81 7.83
N PHE A 61 -5.72 10.88 7.11
CA PHE A 61 -5.99 12.26 7.48
C PHE A 61 -6.96 13.00 6.55
N ALA A 62 -7.51 12.34 5.52
CA ALA A 62 -8.37 12.97 4.52
C ALA A 62 -9.63 12.13 4.25
N PRO A 63 -10.84 12.75 4.25
CA PRO A 63 -11.13 14.16 4.61
C PRO A 63 -11.13 14.41 6.13
N ALA A 64 -11.09 13.36 6.94
CA ALA A 64 -11.04 13.38 8.39
C ALA A 64 -10.17 12.23 8.90
N TYR A 65 -9.72 12.31 10.16
CA TYR A 65 -8.90 11.25 10.74
C TYR A 65 -9.65 9.91 10.79
N ALA A 66 -9.07 8.92 10.12
CA ALA A 66 -9.55 7.55 10.07
C ALA A 66 -8.35 6.57 10.17
N SER A 67 -8.05 6.10 11.38
CA SER A 67 -6.84 5.30 11.65
C SER A 67 -6.70 4.04 10.78
N ALA A 68 -7.81 3.48 10.32
CA ALA A 68 -7.82 2.29 9.47
C ALA A 68 -7.76 2.61 7.96
N ALA A 69 -7.74 3.88 7.54
CA ALA A 69 -7.80 4.27 6.13
C ALA A 69 -6.43 4.13 5.43
N HIS A 70 -5.75 3.01 5.62
CA HIS A 70 -4.56 2.64 4.87
C HIS A 70 -4.90 2.26 3.41
N ALA A 71 -3.95 2.38 2.51
CA ALA A 71 -4.15 2.09 1.08
C ALA A 71 -4.68 0.67 0.85
N GLU A 72 -4.08 -0.32 1.51
CA GLU A 72 -4.49 -1.73 1.42
C GLU A 72 -5.91 -1.93 1.95
N MET A 73 -6.28 -1.25 3.04
CA MET A 73 -7.63 -1.33 3.61
C MET A 73 -8.65 -0.80 2.62
N ARG A 74 -8.38 0.34 1.95
CA ARG A 74 -9.25 0.93 0.92
C ARG A 74 -9.48 -0.02 -0.25
N VAL A 75 -8.41 -0.67 -0.72
CA VAL A 75 -8.47 -1.63 -1.82
C VAL A 75 -9.26 -2.89 -1.42
N LEU A 76 -9.07 -3.40 -0.20
CA LEU A 76 -9.80 -4.57 0.28
C LEU A 76 -11.28 -4.27 0.57
N ASP A 77 -11.62 -3.05 1.00
CA ASP A 77 -13.01 -2.61 1.14
C ASP A 77 -13.72 -2.54 -0.22
N GLN A 78 -13.05 -2.02 -1.26
CA GLN A 78 -13.57 -2.04 -2.65
C GLN A 78 -13.76 -3.48 -3.14
N LEU A 79 -12.78 -4.37 -2.94
CA LEU A 79 -12.89 -5.77 -3.31
C LEU A 79 -14.15 -6.41 -2.72
N GLU A 80 -14.43 -6.18 -1.44
CA GLU A 80 -15.58 -6.80 -0.76
C GLU A 80 -16.92 -6.18 -1.16
N SER A 81 -16.95 -4.88 -1.45
CA SER A 81 -18.18 -4.18 -1.83
C SER A 81 -18.53 -4.30 -3.31
N GLU A 82 -17.54 -4.30 -4.19
CA GLU A 82 -17.75 -4.18 -5.64
C GLU A 82 -17.38 -5.44 -6.42
N HIS A 83 -16.48 -6.27 -5.87
CA HIS A 83 -15.92 -7.45 -6.53
C HIS A 83 -16.04 -8.73 -5.70
N ALA A 84 -17.10 -8.88 -4.91
CA ALA A 84 -17.30 -10.01 -4.00
C ALA A 84 -17.27 -11.40 -4.67
N GLN A 85 -17.57 -11.47 -5.98
CA GLN A 85 -17.64 -12.70 -6.76
C GLN A 85 -16.29 -13.20 -7.31
N VAL A 86 -15.23 -12.38 -7.21
CA VAL A 86 -13.91 -12.72 -7.78
C VAL A 86 -13.22 -13.78 -6.91
N ASP A 87 -12.60 -14.77 -7.54
CA ASP A 87 -11.75 -15.74 -6.82
C ASP A 87 -10.50 -15.03 -6.30
N ARG A 88 -10.42 -14.88 -4.99
CA ARG A 88 -9.37 -14.11 -4.32
C ARG A 88 -8.00 -14.74 -4.41
N ARG A 89 -7.92 -16.05 -4.69
CA ARG A 89 -6.66 -16.78 -4.86
C ARG A 89 -5.92 -16.37 -6.14
N ASP A 90 -6.64 -15.84 -7.13
CA ASP A 90 -6.05 -15.34 -8.37
C ASP A 90 -5.64 -13.87 -8.32
N LEU A 91 -5.93 -13.20 -7.21
CA LEU A 91 -5.58 -11.79 -7.04
C LEU A 91 -4.13 -11.61 -6.58
N THR A 92 -3.53 -10.52 -7.04
CA THR A 92 -2.25 -10.01 -6.54
C THR A 92 -2.46 -8.61 -5.98
N LEU A 93 -2.14 -8.42 -4.72
CA LEU A 93 -2.08 -7.10 -4.09
C LEU A 93 -0.70 -6.50 -4.33
N TYR A 94 -0.65 -5.38 -5.03
CA TYR A 94 0.53 -4.54 -5.16
C TYR A 94 0.42 -3.39 -4.16
N VAL A 95 1.52 -3.04 -3.51
CA VAL A 95 1.57 -1.94 -2.56
C VAL A 95 2.93 -1.25 -2.61
N SER A 96 2.94 0.09 -2.53
CA SER A 96 4.19 0.86 -2.60
C SER A 96 5.10 0.65 -1.37
N LEU A 97 4.54 0.25 -0.22
CA LEU A 97 5.25 0.01 1.03
C LEU A 97 4.87 -1.35 1.63
N GLU A 98 5.81 -2.05 2.25
CA GLU A 98 5.55 -3.31 2.97
C GLU A 98 4.37 -3.17 3.93
N PRO A 99 3.33 -4.06 3.86
CA PRO A 99 2.16 -3.97 4.71
C PRO A 99 2.48 -4.02 6.20
N CYS A 100 1.88 -3.13 6.97
CA CYS A 100 1.95 -3.12 8.43
C CYS A 100 1.12 -4.26 9.06
N LEU A 101 1.21 -4.42 10.38
CA LEU A 101 0.52 -5.48 11.13
C LEU A 101 -1.01 -5.49 10.87
N MET A 102 -1.67 -4.34 10.88
CA MET A 102 -3.11 -4.23 10.65
C MET A 102 -3.47 -4.70 9.23
N CYS A 103 -2.78 -4.17 8.22
CA CYS A 103 -3.01 -4.51 6.82
C CYS A 103 -2.69 -5.99 6.56
N TYR A 104 -1.61 -6.50 7.13
CA TYR A 104 -1.27 -7.93 7.03
C TYR A 104 -2.39 -8.83 7.53
N GLY A 105 -2.95 -8.53 8.71
CA GLY A 105 -4.08 -9.28 9.25
C GLY A 105 -5.31 -9.22 8.32
N ARG A 106 -5.62 -8.04 7.79
CA ARG A 106 -6.75 -7.86 6.86
C ARG A 106 -6.54 -8.60 5.54
N ILE A 107 -5.31 -8.60 5.00
CA ILE A 107 -4.92 -9.36 3.80
C ILE A 107 -5.20 -10.84 3.98
N LEU A 108 -4.80 -11.43 5.12
CA LEU A 108 -5.05 -12.83 5.45
C LEU A 108 -6.55 -13.15 5.51
N LEU A 109 -7.34 -12.31 6.20
CA LEU A 109 -8.79 -12.50 6.33
C LEU A 109 -9.53 -12.30 5.01
N ALA A 110 -9.01 -11.44 4.13
CA ALA A 110 -9.55 -11.23 2.80
C ALA A 110 -9.28 -12.39 1.83
N GLY A 111 -8.42 -13.35 2.20
CA GLY A 111 -8.08 -14.51 1.37
C GLY A 111 -7.11 -14.20 0.24
N ILE A 112 -6.38 -13.09 0.31
CA ILE A 112 -5.34 -12.77 -0.68
C ILE A 112 -4.13 -13.67 -0.44
N THR A 113 -3.61 -14.25 -1.52
CA THR A 113 -2.49 -15.20 -1.45
C THR A 113 -1.19 -14.65 -2.04
N ARG A 114 -1.22 -13.51 -2.71
CA ARG A 114 -0.05 -12.89 -3.34
C ARG A 114 0.02 -11.41 -3.01
N VAL A 115 1.14 -10.99 -2.44
CA VAL A 115 1.47 -9.57 -2.17
C VAL A 115 2.82 -9.24 -2.81
N ARG A 116 2.86 -8.14 -3.56
CA ARG A 116 4.07 -7.55 -4.12
C ARG A 116 4.23 -6.13 -3.60
N TYR A 117 5.29 -5.90 -2.81
CA TYR A 117 5.61 -4.59 -2.28
C TYR A 117 6.79 -3.96 -3.04
N LEU A 118 6.86 -2.63 -3.10
CA LEU A 118 7.98 -1.91 -3.71
C LEU A 118 9.07 -1.63 -2.68
N ALA A 119 8.79 -0.85 -1.64
CA ALA A 119 9.73 -0.49 -0.58
C ALA A 119 9.48 -1.30 0.71
N ARG A 120 10.55 -1.59 1.46
CA ARG A 120 10.44 -2.21 2.80
C ARG A 120 10.11 -1.15 3.84
N ASP A 121 9.22 -1.49 4.75
CA ASP A 121 9.00 -0.71 5.97
C ASP A 121 9.79 -1.32 7.13
N ARG A 122 10.95 -0.76 7.43
CA ARG A 122 11.86 -1.26 8.47
C ARG A 122 11.29 -1.08 9.88
N ASP A 123 10.46 -0.07 10.08
CA ASP A 123 9.93 0.33 11.38
C ASP A 123 8.55 -0.26 11.67
N GLY A 124 7.62 -0.18 10.70
CA GLY A 124 6.21 -0.58 10.85
C GLY A 124 5.80 -1.83 10.08
N GLY A 125 6.61 -2.30 9.14
CA GLY A 125 6.31 -3.46 8.31
C GLY A 125 6.24 -4.76 9.10
N PHE A 126 5.25 -5.58 8.78
CA PHE A 126 5.03 -6.86 9.44
C PHE A 126 4.98 -8.04 8.46
N ALA A 127 4.69 -7.81 7.21
CA ALA A 127 4.46 -8.87 6.23
C ALA A 127 5.65 -9.83 6.06
N LEU A 128 6.87 -9.40 6.36
CA LEU A 128 8.08 -10.22 6.34
C LEU A 128 8.51 -10.74 7.74
N ARG A 129 7.72 -10.50 8.79
CA ARG A 129 8.04 -10.83 10.20
C ARG A 129 7.10 -11.88 10.80
N HIS A 130 6.44 -12.69 9.99
CA HIS A 130 5.36 -13.59 10.39
C HIS A 130 5.78 -14.85 11.19
N GLY A 131 7.02 -14.97 11.63
CA GLY A 131 7.52 -16.17 12.32
C GLY A 131 6.94 -16.45 13.73
N ARG A 132 6.07 -15.61 14.27
CA ARG A 132 5.48 -15.74 15.62
C ARG A 132 3.98 -15.45 15.65
N LEU A 133 3.26 -15.95 14.67
CA LEU A 133 1.80 -15.83 14.64
C LEU A 133 1.13 -16.86 15.55
N PRO A 134 0.00 -16.53 16.19
CA PRO A 134 -0.86 -17.52 16.81
C PRO A 134 -1.29 -18.59 15.78
N PRO A 135 -1.58 -19.84 16.21
CA PRO A 135 -1.80 -20.96 15.29
C PRO A 135 -2.82 -20.74 14.18
N ALA A 136 -3.94 -20.09 14.49
CA ALA A 136 -4.97 -19.77 13.48
C ALA A 136 -4.44 -18.81 12.39
N TRP A 137 -3.70 -17.77 12.78
CA TRP A 137 -3.08 -16.82 11.87
C TRP A 137 -1.92 -17.44 11.07
N ALA A 138 -1.14 -18.31 11.70
CA ALA A 138 -0.08 -19.06 11.03
C ALA A 138 -0.65 -19.96 9.93
N ASN A 139 -1.80 -20.60 10.19
CA ASN A 139 -2.51 -21.40 9.20
C ASN A 139 -2.98 -20.54 7.99
N LEU A 140 -3.59 -19.38 8.23
CA LEU A 140 -3.96 -18.46 7.15
C LEU A 140 -2.74 -17.97 6.37
N ALA A 141 -1.65 -17.65 7.06
CA ALA A 141 -0.42 -17.15 6.45
C ALA A 141 0.33 -18.19 5.61
N SER A 142 0.09 -19.50 5.82
CA SER A 142 0.79 -20.57 5.11
C SER A 142 0.61 -20.52 3.59
N GLY A 143 -0.51 -19.93 3.11
CA GLY A 143 -0.79 -19.76 1.68
C GLY A 143 -0.39 -18.39 1.12
N LEU A 144 0.13 -17.48 1.93
CA LEU A 144 0.46 -16.11 1.52
C LEU A 144 1.92 -15.98 1.09
N ALA A 145 2.16 -15.61 -0.15
CA ALA A 145 3.46 -15.21 -0.66
C ALA A 145 3.61 -13.68 -0.63
N VAL A 146 4.60 -13.19 0.14
CA VAL A 146 4.97 -11.77 0.19
C VAL A 146 6.36 -11.61 -0.38
N VAL A 147 6.47 -10.92 -1.51
CA VAL A 147 7.74 -10.71 -2.21
C VAL A 147 7.87 -9.28 -2.70
N GLN A 148 9.11 -8.82 -2.89
CA GLN A 148 9.34 -7.55 -3.57
C GLN A 148 8.91 -7.65 -5.03
N ALA A 149 8.28 -6.60 -5.55
CA ALA A 149 7.87 -6.51 -6.95
C ALA A 149 9.08 -6.61 -7.89
N LYS A 150 8.90 -7.26 -9.03
CA LYS A 150 9.89 -7.33 -10.11
C LYS A 150 9.74 -6.12 -11.01
N ALA A 151 10.09 -4.95 -10.47
CA ALA A 151 9.99 -3.67 -11.15
C ALA A 151 11.38 -3.05 -11.34
N ASP A 152 11.44 -2.08 -12.25
CA ASP A 152 12.64 -1.28 -12.44
C ASP A 152 13.10 -0.64 -11.13
N PRO A 153 14.41 -0.60 -10.83
CA PRO A 153 14.95 0.05 -9.64
C PRO A 153 14.43 1.48 -9.41
N TYR A 154 14.13 2.20 -10.48
CA TYR A 154 13.53 3.52 -10.39
C TYR A 154 12.25 3.55 -9.52
N TRP A 155 11.34 2.59 -9.72
CA TRP A 155 10.09 2.53 -8.97
C TRP A 155 10.29 2.11 -7.52
N LEU A 156 11.25 1.21 -7.28
CA LEU A 156 11.59 0.76 -5.93
C LEU A 156 12.19 1.91 -5.13
N ASP A 157 13.14 2.63 -5.74
CA ASP A 157 13.80 3.80 -5.14
C ASP A 157 12.82 4.96 -4.94
N LEU A 158 11.92 5.20 -5.89
CA LEU A 158 10.89 6.22 -5.75
C LEU A 158 9.98 5.92 -4.56
N ALA A 159 9.49 4.69 -4.44
CA ALA A 159 8.64 4.28 -3.31
C ALA A 159 9.36 4.48 -1.95
N GLU A 160 10.66 4.15 -1.86
CA GLU A 160 11.46 4.38 -0.65
C GLU A 160 11.64 5.88 -0.37
N GLN A 161 11.93 6.70 -1.38
CA GLN A 161 12.08 8.14 -1.24
C GLN A 161 10.79 8.83 -0.80
N LEU A 162 9.64 8.40 -1.28
CA LEU A 162 8.34 8.94 -0.90
C LEU A 162 8.11 8.85 0.61
N ILE A 163 8.52 7.74 1.23
CA ILE A 163 8.38 7.53 2.67
C ILE A 163 9.50 8.19 3.48
N GLU A 164 10.75 8.14 3.00
CA GLU A 164 11.89 8.57 3.79
C GLU A 164 12.17 10.07 3.69
N ARG A 165 11.94 10.68 2.52
CA ARG A 165 12.37 12.05 2.23
C ARG A 165 11.24 13.04 2.04
N LEU A 166 10.10 12.62 1.48
CA LEU A 166 8.97 13.51 1.21
C LEU A 166 7.98 13.58 2.37
N GLN A 167 8.14 12.72 3.39
CA GLN A 167 7.30 12.74 4.58
C GLN A 167 8.09 13.10 5.84
N ASP A 168 7.64 14.13 6.54
CA ASP A 168 8.08 14.39 7.91
C ASP A 168 7.39 13.42 8.87
N ARG A 169 8.06 12.32 9.20
CA ARG A 169 7.57 11.28 10.11
C ARG A 169 7.18 11.84 11.48
N ARG A 170 7.89 12.88 11.95
CA ARG A 170 7.60 13.52 13.25
C ARG A 170 6.27 14.28 13.17
N ALA A 171 6.10 15.11 12.14
CA ALA A 171 4.86 15.84 11.94
C ALA A 171 3.66 14.89 11.78
N MET A 172 3.81 13.79 11.03
CA MET A 172 2.76 12.78 10.88
C MET A 172 2.38 12.13 12.22
N ARG A 173 3.37 11.80 13.06
CA ARG A 173 3.12 11.26 14.40
C ARG A 173 2.41 12.28 15.30
N GLU A 174 2.80 13.54 15.26
CA GLU A 174 2.16 14.61 16.03
C GLU A 174 0.68 14.77 15.63
N ARG A 175 0.36 14.66 14.33
CA ARG A 175 -1.03 14.66 13.84
C ARG A 175 -1.85 13.48 14.39
N VAL A 176 -1.28 12.27 14.42
CA VAL A 176 -1.95 11.09 15.02
C VAL A 176 -2.24 11.33 16.49
N VAL A 177 -1.25 11.83 17.26
CA VAL A 177 -1.42 12.12 18.69
C VAL A 177 -2.46 13.22 18.92
N ALA A 178 -2.49 14.25 18.07
CA ALA A 178 -3.51 15.30 18.13
C ALA A 178 -4.91 14.73 17.90
N ALA A 179 -5.08 13.86 16.90
CA ALA A 179 -6.35 13.20 16.63
C ALA A 179 -6.83 12.35 17.82
N TRP A 180 -5.93 11.61 18.49
CA TRP A 180 -6.27 10.85 19.69
C TRP A 180 -6.74 11.72 20.87
N ARG A 181 -6.33 12.99 20.90
CA ARG A 181 -6.76 13.96 21.92
C ARG A 181 -8.03 14.69 21.53
N GLY A 182 -8.67 14.33 20.43
CA GLY A 182 -9.88 15.00 19.92
C GLY A 182 -9.61 16.38 19.32
N SER A 183 -8.35 16.73 19.04
CA SER A 183 -8.01 17.96 18.35
C SER A 183 -8.27 17.80 16.84
N GLN A 184 -8.78 18.86 16.19
CA GLN A 184 -8.91 18.85 14.74
C GLN A 184 -7.52 18.77 14.11
N VAL A 185 -7.34 17.79 13.24
CA VAL A 185 -6.10 17.62 12.49
C VAL A 185 -6.29 18.35 11.15
N SER A 186 -5.77 19.57 11.11
CA SER A 186 -5.72 20.38 9.88
C SER A 186 -4.53 19.98 9.00
#